data_ee864dbfe4dcefe64d8b602d4d6ae4d3
#
_entry.id   ee864dbfe4dcefe64d8b602d4d6ae4d3
#
_cell.length_a   1.000
_cell.length_b   1.000
_cell.length_c   1.000
_cell.angle_alpha   90.00
_cell.angle_beta   90.00
_cell.angle_gamma   90.00
#
_symmetry.space_group_name_H-M   'P 1'
#
loop_
_entity.id
_entity.type
_entity.pdbx_description
1 polymer ?
#
loop_
_entity_poly.entity_id
_entity_poly.type
_entity_poly.pdbx_seq_one_letter_code
_entity_poly.pdbx_strand_id
1 'polypeptide(L)'
;MKIKLAKTELIHFIGIGGMGMSGLALIMKGKGFRVQGSDISINKNIERLKKEKIKVLIGHKKQNINKATILVISSAIKKNNPEMLEAIKKQLPIYKRGEMLANIVSLTKNIVVVGSHGKTTTTSLIASIFQETKIDPTIINGGVICLLYTSPSPRDGLLSRMPSSA
;
A
#
# COMPACT_ATOMS: atom_id res chain seq x y z
N MET A 1 13.15 -9.60 -11.72
CA MET A 1 14.27 -9.08 -10.91
C MET A 1 13.78 -8.88 -9.48
N LYS A 2 14.35 -9.56 -8.48
CA LYS A 2 13.96 -9.37 -7.07
C LYS A 2 14.62 -8.09 -6.56
N ILE A 3 13.85 -7.13 -6.08
CA ILE A 3 14.36 -5.91 -5.46
C ILE A 3 14.83 -6.29 -4.04
N LYS A 4 16.11 -6.12 -3.74
CA LYS A 4 16.61 -6.30 -2.37
C LYS A 4 16.36 -5.01 -1.61
N LEU A 5 15.40 -5.02 -0.68
CA LEU A 5 15.06 -3.89 0.18
C LEU A 5 15.68 -4.10 1.56
N ALA A 6 16.51 -3.17 1.99
CA ALA A 6 16.98 -3.13 3.37
C ALA A 6 15.95 -2.40 4.26
N LYS A 7 15.74 -2.85 5.49
CA LYS A 7 14.80 -2.19 6.43
C LYS A 7 15.24 -0.80 6.85
N THR A 8 16.50 -0.47 6.65
CA THR A 8 17.08 0.85 6.92
C THR A 8 16.70 1.90 5.88
N GLU A 9 16.28 1.48 4.68
CA GLU A 9 15.90 2.36 3.59
C GLU A 9 14.64 3.15 3.91
N LEU A 10 14.62 4.41 3.46
CA LEU A 10 13.44 5.26 3.53
C LEU A 10 12.73 5.27 2.18
N ILE A 11 11.58 4.64 2.13
CA ILE A 11 10.79 4.51 0.92
C ILE A 11 9.78 5.65 0.87
N HIS A 12 9.86 6.45 -0.19
CA HIS A 12 8.97 7.59 -0.41
C HIS A 12 7.94 7.29 -1.49
N PHE A 13 6.67 7.47 -1.14
CA PHE A 13 5.52 7.26 -2.02
C PHE A 13 5.03 8.58 -2.59
N ILE A 14 5.08 8.77 -3.92
CA ILE A 14 4.49 9.94 -4.59
C ILE A 14 3.04 9.60 -4.97
N GLY A 15 2.07 10.38 -4.44
CA GLY A 15 0.64 10.09 -4.54
C GLY A 15 0.19 9.03 -3.53
N ILE A 16 0.67 9.13 -2.29
CA ILE A 16 0.46 8.12 -1.24
C ILE A 16 -1.02 7.98 -0.81
N GLY A 17 -1.85 9.03 -1.01
CA GLY A 17 -3.28 9.02 -0.67
C GLY A 17 -4.16 8.22 -1.62
N GLY A 18 -3.63 7.79 -2.77
CA GLY A 18 -4.34 6.90 -3.68
C GLY A 18 -4.66 5.55 -3.03
N MET A 19 -5.82 4.93 -3.38
CA MET A 19 -6.29 3.67 -2.77
C MET A 19 -5.21 2.59 -2.72
N GLY A 20 -4.63 2.24 -3.87
CA GLY A 20 -3.63 1.18 -3.91
C GLY A 20 -2.26 1.60 -3.39
N MET A 21 -1.95 2.90 -3.36
CA MET A 21 -0.70 3.44 -2.82
C MET A 21 -0.72 3.42 -1.29
N SER A 22 -1.79 3.92 -0.69
CA SER A 22 -1.96 3.96 0.77
C SER A 22 -1.91 2.56 1.39
N GLY A 23 -2.58 1.60 0.77
CA GLY A 23 -2.55 0.24 1.23
C GLY A 23 -1.17 -0.40 1.12
N LEU A 24 -0.46 -0.21 -0.01
CA LEU A 24 0.92 -0.71 -0.16
C LEU A 24 1.85 -0.08 0.88
N ALA A 25 1.71 1.22 1.15
CA ALA A 25 2.46 1.93 2.18
C ALA A 25 2.23 1.32 3.58
N LEU A 26 0.98 0.98 3.92
CA LEU A 26 0.62 0.30 5.18
C LEU A 26 1.26 -1.09 5.29
N ILE A 27 1.19 -1.91 4.23
CA ILE A 27 1.83 -3.23 4.22
C ILE A 27 3.34 -3.09 4.46
N MET A 28 3.99 -2.19 3.74
CA MET A 28 5.43 -1.99 3.89
C MET A 28 5.79 -1.51 5.30
N LYS A 29 4.99 -0.62 5.87
CA LYS A 29 5.15 -0.18 7.26
C LYS A 29 4.98 -1.34 8.24
N GLY A 30 3.94 -2.17 8.07
CA GLY A 30 3.70 -3.37 8.89
C GLY A 30 4.82 -4.41 8.79
N LYS A 31 5.49 -4.51 7.64
CA LYS A 31 6.69 -5.34 7.47
C LYS A 31 7.98 -4.73 8.03
N GLY A 32 7.90 -3.56 8.68
CA GLY A 32 9.01 -2.90 9.36
C GLY A 32 9.88 -2.00 8.47
N PHE A 33 9.41 -1.66 7.26
CA PHE A 33 10.10 -0.69 6.41
C PHE A 33 9.83 0.75 6.89
N ARG A 34 10.78 1.64 6.64
CA ARG A 34 10.61 3.07 6.88
C ARG A 34 9.88 3.68 5.69
N VAL A 35 8.68 4.21 5.94
CA VAL A 35 7.78 4.71 4.88
C VAL A 35 7.42 6.16 5.15
N GLN A 36 7.44 6.96 4.10
CA GLN A 36 6.84 8.30 4.03
C GLN A 36 6.23 8.52 2.66
N GLY A 37 5.53 9.62 2.47
CA GLY A 37 5.06 9.98 1.12
C GLY A 37 4.50 11.37 1.02
N SER A 38 4.09 11.73 -0.19
CA SER A 38 3.47 13.00 -0.53
C SER A 38 2.16 12.79 -1.29
N ASP A 39 1.26 13.77 -1.14
CA ASP A 39 0.04 13.85 -1.95
C ASP A 39 -0.36 15.32 -2.12
N ILE A 40 -1.20 15.61 -3.11
CA ILE A 40 -1.66 16.98 -3.38
C ILE A 40 -2.77 17.42 -2.43
N SER A 41 -3.55 16.48 -1.89
CA SER A 41 -4.73 16.79 -1.06
C SER A 41 -4.86 15.83 0.11
N ILE A 42 -5.55 16.26 1.15
CA ILE A 42 -5.89 15.42 2.30
C ILE A 42 -7.15 14.63 1.99
N ASN A 43 -7.13 13.34 2.27
CA ASN A 43 -8.27 12.45 2.15
C ASN A 43 -8.26 11.40 3.28
N LYS A 44 -9.32 10.58 3.35
CA LYS A 44 -9.47 9.53 4.39
C LYS A 44 -8.28 8.55 4.45
N ASN A 45 -7.66 8.25 3.30
CA ASN A 45 -6.49 7.38 3.28
C ASN A 45 -5.29 8.04 3.96
N ILE A 46 -5.08 9.34 3.74
CA ILE A 46 -4.00 10.10 4.39
C ILE A 46 -4.23 10.19 5.90
N GLU A 47 -5.45 10.38 6.34
CA GLU A 47 -5.79 10.37 7.77
C GLU A 47 -5.45 9.01 8.41
N ARG A 48 -5.80 7.90 7.73
CA ARG A 48 -5.44 6.55 8.14
C ARG A 48 -3.92 6.37 8.21
N LEU A 49 -3.18 6.80 7.20
CA LEU A 49 -1.72 6.72 7.18
C LEU A 49 -1.07 7.49 8.33
N LYS A 50 -1.61 8.68 8.67
CA LYS A 50 -1.14 9.48 9.80
C LYS A 50 -1.39 8.79 11.14
N LYS A 51 -2.56 8.14 11.33
CA LYS A 51 -2.86 7.32 12.51
C LYS A 51 -1.84 6.20 12.69
N GLU A 52 -1.39 5.58 11.59
CA GLU A 52 -0.34 4.56 11.58
C GLU A 52 1.08 5.14 11.64
N LYS A 53 1.22 6.42 12.01
CA LYS A 53 2.50 7.12 12.17
C LYS A 53 3.36 7.13 10.89
N ILE A 54 2.73 7.13 9.72
CA ILE A 54 3.39 7.36 8.44
C ILE A 54 3.42 8.86 8.17
N LYS A 55 4.62 9.39 7.92
CA LYS A 55 4.79 10.80 7.59
C LYS A 55 4.24 11.09 6.20
N VAL A 56 3.23 11.96 6.11
CA VAL A 56 2.64 12.42 4.84
C VAL A 56 2.84 13.92 4.69
N LEU A 57 3.40 14.30 3.55
CA LEU A 57 3.69 15.68 3.15
C LEU A 57 2.63 16.12 2.14
N ILE A 58 2.08 17.30 2.31
CA ILE A 58 1.08 17.83 1.39
C ILE A 58 1.77 18.74 0.36
N GLY A 59 1.45 18.48 -0.91
CA GLY A 59 2.11 19.09 -2.06
C GLY A 59 3.39 18.35 -2.48
N HIS A 60 3.67 18.43 -3.76
CA HIS A 60 4.87 17.83 -4.36
C HIS A 60 6.01 18.84 -4.42
N LYS A 61 7.03 18.65 -3.62
CA LYS A 61 8.22 19.52 -3.55
C LYS A 61 9.49 18.65 -3.60
N LYS A 62 10.52 19.10 -4.33
CA LYS A 62 11.80 18.40 -4.43
C LYS A 62 12.43 18.06 -3.07
N GLN A 63 12.21 18.90 -2.06
CA GLN A 63 12.72 18.69 -0.70
C GLN A 63 12.10 17.49 0.01
N ASN A 64 10.91 17.05 -0.39
CA ASN A 64 10.21 15.93 0.25
C ASN A 64 11.01 14.62 0.18
N ILE A 65 11.86 14.47 -0.82
CA ILE A 65 12.65 13.25 -1.06
C ILE A 65 14.11 13.35 -0.57
N ASN A 66 14.49 14.40 0.16
CA ASN A 66 15.89 14.62 0.56
C ASN A 66 16.51 13.43 1.30
N LYS A 67 15.74 12.70 2.10
CA LYS A 67 16.19 11.52 2.87
C LYS A 67 15.72 10.21 2.26
N ALA A 68 14.97 10.24 1.16
CA ALA A 68 14.48 9.04 0.51
C ALA A 68 15.63 8.30 -0.19
N THR A 69 15.59 6.99 -0.12
CA THR A 69 16.52 6.09 -0.81
C THR A 69 15.85 5.37 -1.97
N ILE A 70 14.53 5.24 -1.92
CA ILE A 70 13.71 4.56 -2.94
C ILE A 70 12.43 5.37 -3.14
N LEU A 71 11.98 5.47 -4.38
CA LEU A 71 10.69 6.04 -4.73
C LEU A 71 9.72 4.98 -5.23
N VAL A 72 8.45 5.13 -4.81
CA VAL A 72 7.31 4.39 -5.36
C VAL A 72 6.33 5.40 -5.93
N ILE A 73 5.98 5.25 -7.20
CA ILE A 73 5.12 6.22 -7.90
C ILE A 73 3.77 5.63 -8.27
N SER A 74 2.72 6.45 -8.11
CA SER A 74 1.40 6.17 -8.67
C SER A 74 1.40 6.39 -10.18
N SER A 75 0.57 5.64 -10.90
CA SER A 75 0.36 5.85 -12.34
C SER A 75 -0.18 7.24 -12.72
N ALA A 76 -0.79 7.95 -11.75
CA ALA A 76 -1.29 9.31 -11.93
C ALA A 76 -0.20 10.39 -11.90
N ILE A 77 1.02 10.04 -11.50
CA ILE A 77 2.12 11.01 -11.38
C ILE A 77 2.72 11.29 -12.76
N LYS A 78 2.69 12.57 -13.13
CA LYS A 78 3.25 13.05 -14.39
C LYS A 78 4.78 13.11 -14.35
N LYS A 79 5.43 12.96 -15.51
CA LYS A 79 6.90 12.98 -15.64
C LYS A 79 7.54 14.31 -15.19
N ASN A 80 6.80 15.40 -15.21
CA ASN A 80 7.25 16.73 -14.76
C ASN A 80 7.05 16.99 -13.27
N ASN A 81 6.65 15.98 -12.48
CA ASN A 81 6.53 16.11 -11.03
C ASN A 81 7.88 16.47 -10.40
N PRO A 82 7.97 17.50 -9.52
CA PRO A 82 9.24 17.98 -8.98
C PRO A 82 9.98 16.94 -8.14
N GLU A 83 9.27 16.03 -7.44
CA GLU A 83 9.89 14.94 -6.69
C GLU A 83 10.47 13.89 -7.64
N MET A 84 9.74 13.58 -8.73
CA MET A 84 10.21 12.65 -9.74
C MET A 84 11.48 13.16 -10.45
N LEU A 85 11.49 14.43 -10.85
CA LEU A 85 12.66 15.06 -11.49
C LEU A 85 13.87 15.05 -10.57
N GLU A 86 13.68 15.38 -9.29
CA GLU A 86 14.75 15.37 -8.29
C GLU A 86 15.28 13.94 -8.04
N ALA A 87 14.38 12.95 -8.04
CA ALA A 87 14.78 11.54 -7.89
C ALA A 87 15.64 11.05 -9.05
N ILE A 88 15.28 11.42 -10.28
CA ILE A 88 16.08 11.12 -11.49
C ILE A 88 17.45 11.78 -11.37
N LYS A 89 17.50 13.05 -10.97
CA LYS A 89 18.76 13.78 -10.76
C LYS A 89 19.67 13.11 -9.73
N LYS A 90 19.07 12.57 -8.65
CA LYS A 90 19.78 11.85 -7.59
C LYS A 90 20.03 10.38 -7.91
N GLN A 91 19.62 9.90 -9.09
CA GLN A 91 19.71 8.49 -9.51
C GLN A 91 19.07 7.52 -8.51
N LEU A 92 18.00 7.93 -7.82
CA LEU A 92 17.28 7.07 -6.89
C LEU A 92 16.51 5.99 -7.65
N PRO A 93 16.45 4.76 -7.13
CA PRO A 93 15.57 3.72 -7.68
C PRO A 93 14.12 4.18 -7.64
N ILE A 94 13.43 4.10 -8.78
CA ILE A 94 12.03 4.48 -8.95
C ILE A 94 11.25 3.25 -9.40
N TYR A 95 10.26 2.86 -8.60
CA TYR A 95 9.40 1.73 -8.89
C TYR A 95 7.95 2.17 -9.06
N LYS A 96 7.26 1.56 -10.01
CA LYS A 96 5.82 1.69 -10.12
C LYS A 96 5.14 0.91 -8.98
N ARG A 97 3.95 1.34 -8.60
CA ARG A 97 3.14 0.66 -7.57
C ARG A 97 3.06 -0.85 -7.78
N GLY A 98 2.77 -1.30 -9.02
CA GLY A 98 2.65 -2.73 -9.34
C GLY A 98 3.94 -3.51 -9.17
N GLU A 99 5.08 -2.93 -9.55
CA GLU A 99 6.40 -3.54 -9.40
C GLU A 99 6.76 -3.72 -7.92
N MET A 100 6.49 -2.69 -7.11
CA MET A 100 6.73 -2.77 -5.67
C MET A 100 5.80 -3.78 -5.00
N LEU A 101 4.52 -3.82 -5.40
CA LEU A 101 3.56 -4.81 -4.91
C LEU A 101 4.01 -6.24 -5.24
N ALA A 102 4.37 -6.50 -6.50
CA ALA A 102 4.85 -7.82 -6.93
C ALA A 102 6.07 -8.26 -6.12
N ASN A 103 6.97 -7.33 -5.83
CA ASN A 103 8.14 -7.60 -5.01
C ASN A 103 7.77 -7.98 -3.57
N ILE A 104 6.91 -7.21 -2.91
CA ILE A 104 6.48 -7.49 -1.54
C ILE A 104 5.72 -8.83 -1.45
N VAL A 105 4.86 -9.11 -2.41
CA VAL A 105 4.12 -10.39 -2.48
C VAL A 105 5.09 -11.57 -2.64
N SER A 106 6.13 -11.42 -3.46
CA SER A 106 7.13 -12.49 -3.69
C SER A 106 7.97 -12.85 -2.44
N LEU A 107 7.95 -12.02 -1.40
CA LEU A 107 8.68 -12.28 -0.15
C LEU A 107 7.93 -13.20 0.82
N THR A 108 6.68 -13.52 0.56
CA THR A 108 5.82 -14.31 1.43
C THR A 108 5.08 -15.40 0.64
N LYS A 109 4.59 -16.44 1.34
CA LYS A 109 3.63 -17.36 0.73
C LYS A 109 2.41 -16.56 0.31
N ASN A 110 1.89 -16.79 -0.88
CA ASN A 110 0.76 -16.03 -1.41
C ASN A 110 -0.17 -16.89 -2.27
N ILE A 111 -1.42 -16.45 -2.36
CA ILE A 111 -2.43 -16.99 -3.27
C ILE A 111 -2.82 -15.84 -4.19
N VAL A 112 -2.73 -16.05 -5.49
CA VAL A 112 -3.06 -15.04 -6.50
C VAL A 112 -4.31 -15.49 -7.25
N VAL A 113 -5.38 -14.69 -7.16
CA VAL A 113 -6.63 -14.94 -7.87
C VAL A 113 -6.64 -14.14 -9.17
N VAL A 114 -6.69 -14.84 -10.30
CA VAL A 114 -6.72 -14.27 -11.64
C VAL A 114 -8.00 -14.63 -12.37
N GLY A 115 -8.44 -13.80 -13.28
CA GLY A 115 -9.63 -14.04 -14.09
C GLY A 115 -10.24 -12.74 -14.63
N SER A 116 -11.14 -12.84 -15.61
CA SER A 116 -11.89 -11.70 -16.14
C SER A 116 -12.91 -11.18 -15.11
N HIS A 117 -13.64 -12.07 -14.47
CA HIS A 117 -14.71 -11.78 -13.49
C HIS A 117 -14.51 -12.57 -12.19
N GLY A 118 -15.20 -12.19 -11.12
CA GLY A 118 -15.25 -12.93 -9.86
C GLY A 118 -14.01 -12.84 -8.95
N LYS A 119 -12.94 -12.15 -9.35
CA LYS A 119 -11.69 -12.05 -8.57
C LYS A 119 -11.93 -11.58 -7.15
N THR A 120 -12.66 -10.48 -6.99
CA THR A 120 -12.97 -9.89 -5.68
C THR A 120 -13.73 -10.85 -4.80
N THR A 121 -14.79 -11.48 -5.33
CA THR A 121 -15.61 -12.43 -4.61
C THR A 121 -14.79 -13.65 -4.17
N THR A 122 -14.04 -14.25 -5.08
CA THR A 122 -13.18 -15.41 -4.78
C THR A 122 -12.14 -15.08 -3.72
N THR A 123 -11.50 -13.90 -3.83
CA THR A 123 -10.54 -13.45 -2.82
C THR A 123 -11.19 -13.28 -1.44
N SER A 124 -12.42 -12.73 -1.39
CA SER A 124 -13.15 -12.58 -0.14
C SER A 124 -13.56 -13.91 0.47
N LEU A 125 -13.98 -14.89 -0.34
CA LEU A 125 -14.29 -16.23 0.14
C LEU A 125 -13.07 -16.94 0.71
N ILE A 126 -11.93 -16.86 0.03
CA ILE A 126 -10.66 -17.40 0.56
C ILE A 126 -10.29 -16.71 1.88
N ALA A 127 -10.48 -15.39 1.95
CA ALA A 127 -10.23 -14.64 3.16
C ALA A 127 -11.10 -15.10 4.34
N SER A 128 -12.39 -15.36 4.09
CA SER A 128 -13.31 -15.88 5.12
C SER A 128 -12.87 -17.25 5.63
N ILE A 129 -12.39 -18.14 4.76
CA ILE A 129 -11.86 -19.44 5.18
C ILE A 129 -10.65 -19.25 6.11
N PHE A 130 -9.75 -18.31 5.81
CA PHE A 130 -8.59 -18.06 6.66
C PHE A 130 -8.97 -17.42 8.01
N GLN A 131 -10.09 -16.72 8.12
CA GLN A 131 -10.57 -16.17 9.42
C GLN A 131 -10.88 -17.28 10.45
N GLU A 132 -11.32 -18.44 9.98
CA GLU A 132 -11.58 -19.62 10.83
C GLU A 132 -10.29 -20.36 11.22
N THR A 133 -9.14 -19.92 10.72
CA THR A 133 -7.84 -20.52 11.01
C THR A 133 -6.99 -19.59 11.88
N LYS A 134 -5.87 -20.10 12.39
CA LYS A 134 -4.86 -19.28 13.08
C LYS A 134 -3.95 -18.49 12.14
N ILE A 135 -4.26 -18.48 10.85
CA ILE A 135 -3.49 -17.76 9.82
C ILE A 135 -4.04 -16.34 9.72
N ASP A 136 -3.17 -15.36 9.82
CA ASP A 136 -3.49 -13.94 9.65
C ASP A 136 -3.06 -13.46 8.25
N PRO A 137 -3.93 -13.56 7.23
CA PRO A 137 -3.56 -13.19 5.86
C PRO A 137 -3.64 -11.69 5.63
N THR A 138 -2.72 -11.16 4.85
CA THR A 138 -2.87 -9.83 4.25
C THR A 138 -3.68 -9.95 2.96
N ILE A 139 -4.85 -9.30 2.89
CA ILE A 139 -5.75 -9.37 1.75
C ILE A 139 -5.58 -8.11 0.90
N ILE A 140 -5.35 -8.30 -0.40
CA ILE A 140 -5.22 -7.24 -1.39
C ILE A 140 -6.31 -7.42 -2.44
N ASN A 141 -7.34 -6.60 -2.40
CA ASN A 141 -8.52 -6.76 -3.23
C ASN A 141 -8.94 -5.44 -3.89
N GLY A 142 -9.04 -5.39 -5.21
CA GLY A 142 -9.54 -4.22 -5.96
C GLY A 142 -8.85 -2.88 -5.65
N GLY A 143 -7.57 -2.89 -5.21
CA GLY A 143 -6.86 -1.70 -4.76
C GLY A 143 -7.14 -1.32 -3.30
N VAL A 144 -8.09 -1.97 -2.64
CA VAL A 144 -8.29 -1.91 -1.19
C VAL A 144 -7.43 -2.99 -0.55
N ILE A 145 -6.63 -2.61 0.42
CA ILE A 145 -5.81 -3.54 1.20
C ILE A 145 -6.44 -3.65 2.58
N CYS A 146 -7.00 -4.82 2.86
CA CYS A 146 -7.46 -5.17 4.19
C CYS A 146 -6.34 -5.92 4.90
N LEU A 147 -5.78 -5.32 5.93
CA LEU A 147 -5.05 -6.03 6.95
C LEU A 147 -6.13 -6.60 7.87
N LEU A 148 -6.36 -7.90 7.83
CA LEU A 148 -7.12 -8.55 8.89
C LEU A 148 -6.16 -8.59 10.09
N TYR A 149 -6.31 -7.63 10.98
CA TYR A 149 -5.74 -7.73 12.31
C TYR A 149 -6.61 -8.71 13.08
N THR A 150 -6.12 -9.89 13.33
CA THR A 150 -6.63 -10.74 14.40
C THR A 150 -6.11 -10.18 15.72
N SER A 151 -6.61 -9.02 16.11
CA SER A 151 -6.61 -8.61 17.51
C SER A 151 -8.01 -8.93 18.06
N PRO A 152 -8.14 -9.54 19.25
CA PRO A 152 -9.43 -10.00 19.76
C PRO A 152 -10.30 -8.83 20.19
N SER A 153 -11.01 -8.22 19.26
CA SER A 153 -12.15 -7.37 19.58
C SER A 153 -13.31 -7.73 18.67
N PRO A 154 -14.39 -8.30 19.21
CA PRO A 154 -15.58 -8.69 18.44
C PRO A 154 -16.44 -7.51 18.00
N ARG A 155 -15.94 -6.28 17.97
CA ARG A 155 -16.79 -5.08 17.84
C ARG A 155 -16.51 -4.15 16.67
N ASP A 156 -15.49 -4.36 15.85
CA ASP A 156 -15.29 -3.54 14.66
C ASP A 156 -15.88 -4.20 13.43
N GLY A 157 -17.22 -4.18 13.39
CA GLY A 157 -18.05 -4.69 12.31
C GLY A 157 -17.86 -3.95 10.98
N LEU A 158 -16.80 -4.27 10.24
CA LEU A 158 -16.65 -3.88 8.83
C LEU A 158 -17.24 -4.92 7.88
N LEU A 159 -17.72 -6.05 8.39
CA LEU A 159 -18.40 -7.08 7.62
C LEU A 159 -19.93 -7.07 7.77
N SER A 160 -20.52 -6.22 8.64
CA SER A 160 -21.95 -6.20 8.89
C SER A 160 -22.76 -5.27 7.97
N ARG A 161 -22.21 -4.79 6.88
CA ARG A 161 -22.96 -4.01 5.88
C ARG A 161 -22.84 -4.62 4.48
N MET A 162 -23.30 -5.82 4.31
CA MET A 162 -23.91 -6.21 3.05
C MET A 162 -25.39 -5.76 3.11
N PRO A 163 -25.87 -4.90 2.21
CA PRO A 163 -27.31 -4.67 2.10
C PRO A 163 -27.96 -6.00 1.70
N SER A 164 -28.88 -6.49 2.52
CA SER A 164 -29.80 -7.53 2.10
C SER A 164 -30.61 -6.95 0.94
N SER A 165 -30.33 -7.39 -0.27
CA SER A 165 -31.22 -7.16 -1.40
C SER A 165 -32.48 -8.00 -1.18
N ALA A 166 -33.57 -7.33 -0.87
CA ALA A 166 -34.91 -7.84 -1.15
C ALA A 166 -35.14 -7.82 -2.66
#